data_d832de60b9020af24f6cb34a819874ca
#
_entry.id   d832de60b9020af24f6cb34a819874ca
#
_cell.length_a   1.000
_cell.length_b   1.000
_cell.length_c   1.000
_cell.angle_alpha   90.00
_cell.angle_beta   90.00
_cell.angle_gamma   90.00
#
_symmetry.space_group_name_H-M   'P 1'
#
loop_
_entity.id
_entity.type
_entity.pdbx_description
1 polymer ?
#
loop_
_entity_poly.entity_id
_entity_poly.type
_entity_poly.pdbx_seq_one_letter_code
_entity_poly.pdbx_strand_id
1 'polypeptide(L)'
;NVHVNSLGEENYEYITKRIIQSISGKTASPEEFFAKTLVYIHAHPEHPENHNIIFTNHRSNMALVKWKDEFEYRPISTIIQKAANNMLDKVCIDELIEGLSLDYKQKYESVTPNDELDSKAVSIFRLDLYAKRKKGNIIG
;
A
#
# COMPACT_ATOMS: atom_id res chain seq x y z
N ASN A 1 -21.18 -4.72 10.99
CA ASN A 1 -20.21 -5.62 10.40
C ASN A 1 -19.72 -5.08 9.06
N VAL A 2 -18.43 -4.89 8.94
CA VAL A 2 -17.82 -4.36 7.73
C VAL A 2 -17.34 -5.54 6.89
N HIS A 3 -17.76 -5.56 5.62
CA HIS A 3 -17.20 -6.50 4.67
C HIS A 3 -15.79 -6.04 4.30
N VAL A 4 -14.82 -6.92 4.47
CA VAL A 4 -13.43 -6.64 4.10
C VAL A 4 -13.14 -7.29 2.75
N ASN A 5 -12.64 -6.49 1.82
CA ASN A 5 -12.30 -6.97 0.48
C ASN A 5 -11.04 -7.84 0.51
N SER A 6 -10.99 -8.86 -0.34
CA SER A 6 -9.79 -9.67 -0.50
C SER A 6 -8.69 -8.86 -1.17
N LEU A 7 -7.44 -9.26 -0.95
CA LEU A 7 -6.30 -8.60 -1.60
C LEU A 7 -6.44 -8.72 -3.13
N GLY A 8 -6.42 -7.60 -3.81
CA GLY A 8 -6.68 -7.50 -5.24
C GLY A 8 -8.07 -6.94 -5.56
N GLU A 9 -8.96 -6.87 -4.58
CA GLU A 9 -10.34 -6.40 -4.77
C GLU A 9 -10.62 -5.13 -3.96
N GLU A 10 -9.59 -4.36 -3.64
CA GLU A 10 -9.71 -3.12 -2.87
C GLU A 10 -10.59 -2.08 -3.58
N ASN A 11 -11.21 -1.23 -2.78
CA ASN A 11 -11.88 -0.04 -3.28
C ASN A 11 -10.85 1.07 -3.48
N TYR A 12 -10.68 1.54 -4.71
CA TYR A 12 -9.74 2.62 -5.05
C TYR A 12 -10.44 3.94 -5.38
N GLU A 13 -11.75 4.04 -5.21
CA GLU A 13 -12.52 5.22 -5.62
C GLU A 13 -12.07 6.50 -4.92
N TYR A 14 -11.55 6.38 -3.70
CA TYR A 14 -11.09 7.54 -2.94
C TYR A 14 -9.62 7.92 -3.24
N ILE A 15 -8.94 7.16 -4.10
CA ILE A 15 -7.57 7.45 -4.52
C ILE A 15 -7.63 8.36 -5.73
N THR A 16 -7.56 9.67 -5.49
CA THR A 16 -7.67 10.68 -6.53
C THR A 16 -6.30 11.24 -6.88
N LYS A 17 -6.23 11.97 -8.00
CA LYS A 17 -5.01 12.67 -8.41
C LYS A 17 -4.51 13.59 -7.29
N ARG A 18 -5.42 14.31 -6.64
CA ARG A 18 -5.08 15.22 -5.53
C ARG A 18 -4.42 14.48 -4.38
N ILE A 19 -4.94 13.30 -4.03
CA ILE A 19 -4.38 12.46 -2.96
C ILE A 19 -2.99 11.97 -3.34
N ILE A 20 -2.82 11.48 -4.56
CA ILE A 20 -1.52 11.00 -5.04
C ILE A 20 -0.50 12.14 -5.04
N GLN A 21 -0.87 13.32 -5.51
CA GLN A 21 0.01 14.48 -5.49
C GLN A 21 0.41 14.88 -4.07
N SER A 22 -0.55 14.81 -3.14
CA SER A 22 -0.29 15.12 -1.73
C SER A 22 0.72 14.15 -1.12
N ILE A 23 0.55 12.85 -1.38
CA ILE A 23 1.49 11.84 -0.88
C ILE A 23 2.86 12.04 -1.51
N SER A 24 2.91 12.29 -2.81
CA SER A 24 4.15 12.54 -3.54
C SER A 24 4.91 13.74 -2.95
N GLY A 25 4.19 14.81 -2.62
CA GLY A 25 4.81 16.01 -2.05
C GLY A 25 5.38 15.81 -0.65
N LYS A 26 5.02 14.75 0.03
CA LYS A 26 5.47 14.45 1.39
C LYS A 26 6.50 13.33 1.45
N THR A 27 6.89 12.78 0.31
CA THR A 27 7.81 11.65 0.26
C THR A 27 9.08 12.02 -0.49
N ALA A 28 10.20 11.44 -0.07
CA ALA A 28 11.52 11.77 -0.59
C ALA A 28 12.04 10.82 -1.66
N SER A 29 11.42 9.64 -1.80
CA SER A 29 11.89 8.61 -2.72
C SER A 29 10.73 7.82 -3.30
N PRO A 30 10.93 7.13 -4.45
CA PRO A 30 9.89 6.26 -5.02
C PRO A 30 9.44 5.16 -4.05
N GLU A 31 10.37 4.56 -3.31
CA GLU A 31 10.07 3.52 -2.34
C GLU A 31 9.15 4.05 -1.24
N GLU A 32 9.44 5.24 -0.74
CA GLU A 32 8.60 5.88 0.28
C GLU A 32 7.23 6.23 -0.28
N PHE A 33 7.17 6.71 -1.52
CA PHE A 33 5.91 7.01 -2.19
C PHE A 33 5.03 5.75 -2.31
N PHE A 34 5.61 4.65 -2.77
CA PHE A 34 4.87 3.38 -2.87
C PHE A 34 4.36 2.93 -1.52
N ALA A 35 5.23 2.94 -0.51
CA ALA A 35 4.86 2.49 0.83
C ALA A 35 3.75 3.34 1.42
N LYS A 36 3.85 4.66 1.33
CA LYS A 36 2.85 5.56 1.89
C LYS A 36 1.52 5.48 1.16
N THR A 37 1.55 5.28 -0.15
CA THR A 37 0.33 5.09 -0.93
C THR A 37 -0.37 3.79 -0.53
N LEU A 38 0.38 2.71 -0.35
CA LEU A 38 -0.19 1.45 0.10
C LEU A 38 -0.78 1.57 1.51
N VAL A 39 -0.10 2.28 2.41
CA VAL A 39 -0.65 2.54 3.75
C VAL A 39 -1.97 3.33 3.64
N TYR A 40 -2.03 4.32 2.78
CA TYR A 40 -3.24 5.10 2.57
C TYR A 40 -4.39 4.22 2.12
N ILE A 41 -4.13 3.28 1.22
CA ILE A 41 -5.15 2.37 0.71
C ILE A 41 -5.61 1.38 1.79
N HIS A 42 -4.66 0.76 2.50
CA HIS A 42 -4.93 -0.38 3.37
C HIS A 42 -5.14 -0.02 4.84
N ALA A 43 -5.02 1.25 5.21
CA ALA A 43 -5.13 1.68 6.59
C ALA A 43 -5.96 2.95 6.77
N HIS A 44 -6.71 3.37 5.76
CA HIS A 44 -7.53 4.58 5.87
C HIS A 44 -8.67 4.34 6.86
N PRO A 45 -8.81 5.18 7.90
CA PRO A 45 -9.82 4.94 8.94
C PRO A 45 -11.26 4.94 8.42
N GLU A 46 -11.54 5.71 7.37
CA GLU A 46 -12.89 5.82 6.79
C GLU A 46 -13.17 4.74 5.74
N HIS A 47 -12.19 3.89 5.45
CA HIS A 47 -12.34 2.83 4.45
C HIS A 47 -11.90 1.48 5.00
N PRO A 48 -12.61 0.99 6.05
CA PRO A 48 -12.24 -0.30 6.67
C PRO A 48 -12.42 -1.49 5.74
N GLU A 49 -13.13 -1.34 4.63
CA GLU A 49 -13.27 -2.40 3.64
C GLU A 49 -11.91 -2.80 3.03
N ASN A 50 -10.92 -1.94 3.09
CA ASN A 50 -9.57 -2.19 2.59
C ASN A 50 -8.56 -2.56 3.70
N HIS A 51 -9.02 -2.74 4.94
CA HIS A 51 -8.15 -3.18 6.05
C HIS A 51 -7.90 -4.69 5.96
N ASN A 52 -7.34 -5.13 4.86
CA ASN A 52 -7.19 -6.55 4.54
C ASN A 52 -5.77 -7.09 4.78
N ILE A 53 -4.88 -6.26 5.33
CA ILE A 53 -3.51 -6.65 5.70
C ILE A 53 -3.31 -6.28 7.17
N ILE A 54 -2.99 -7.27 8.01
CA ILE A 54 -2.87 -7.05 9.44
C ILE A 54 -1.53 -7.59 9.93
N PHE A 55 -0.72 -6.71 10.51
CA PHE A 55 0.50 -7.10 11.18
C PHE A 55 0.21 -7.36 12.64
N THR A 56 0.35 -8.61 13.05
CA THR A 56 0.15 -9.01 14.45
C THR A 56 1.42 -8.84 15.26
N ASN A 57 2.58 -8.80 14.60
CA ASN A 57 3.89 -8.64 15.22
C ASN A 57 4.81 -7.89 14.25
N HIS A 58 5.36 -6.75 14.68
CA HIS A 58 6.22 -5.93 13.83
C HIS A 58 7.56 -6.58 13.47
N ARG A 59 7.93 -7.67 14.12
CA ARG A 59 9.18 -8.40 13.85
C ARG A 59 8.98 -9.60 12.94
N SER A 60 7.75 -9.99 12.69
CA SER A 60 7.48 -11.14 11.83
C SER A 60 7.66 -10.78 10.36
N ASN A 61 8.10 -11.76 9.57
CA ASN A 61 8.15 -11.66 8.11
C ASN A 61 6.83 -12.09 7.47
N MET A 62 5.85 -12.46 8.29
CA MET A 62 4.53 -12.88 7.85
C MET A 62 3.48 -11.89 8.35
N ALA A 63 2.44 -11.73 7.58
CA ALA A 63 1.28 -10.93 8.00
C ALA A 63 0.00 -11.67 7.66
N LEU A 64 -1.07 -11.33 8.37
CA LEU A 64 -2.38 -11.88 8.10
C LEU A 64 -3.02 -11.06 6.99
N VAL A 65 -3.48 -11.72 5.95
CA VAL A 65 -4.06 -11.05 4.78
C VAL A 65 -5.33 -11.78 4.34
N LYS A 66 -6.33 -11.02 3.91
CA LYS A 66 -7.53 -11.64 3.33
C LYS A 66 -7.22 -12.05 1.89
N TRP A 67 -7.06 -13.35 1.69
CA TRP A 67 -6.65 -13.95 0.42
C TRP A 67 -7.77 -14.88 -0.05
N LYS A 68 -8.36 -14.58 -1.19
CA LYS A 68 -9.46 -15.38 -1.76
C LYS A 68 -10.57 -15.65 -0.73
N ASP A 69 -11.05 -14.56 -0.12
CA ASP A 69 -12.16 -14.55 0.85
C ASP A 69 -11.86 -15.11 2.23
N GLU A 70 -10.64 -15.55 2.50
CA GLU A 70 -10.24 -16.04 3.82
C GLU A 70 -8.97 -15.35 4.30
N PHE A 71 -8.89 -15.08 5.61
CA PHE A 71 -7.66 -14.57 6.21
C PHE A 71 -6.67 -15.70 6.40
N GLU A 72 -5.44 -15.50 5.94
CA GLU A 72 -4.35 -16.45 6.12
C GLU A 72 -3.02 -15.71 6.22
N TYR A 73 -2.03 -16.38 6.79
CA TYR A 73 -0.69 -15.81 6.88
C TYR A 73 0.06 -15.99 5.56
N ARG A 74 0.68 -14.93 5.09
CA ARG A 74 1.51 -14.92 3.89
C ARG A 74 2.78 -14.11 4.15
N PRO A 75 3.87 -14.39 3.43
CA PRO A 75 5.08 -13.56 3.53
C PRO A 75 4.79 -12.11 3.16
N ILE A 76 5.35 -11.18 3.92
CA ILE A 76 5.13 -9.75 3.71
C ILE A 76 5.56 -9.33 2.31
N SER A 77 6.69 -9.83 1.82
CA SER A 77 7.17 -9.51 0.47
C SER A 77 6.15 -9.89 -0.61
N THR A 78 5.53 -11.05 -0.47
CA THR A 78 4.49 -11.52 -1.40
C THR A 78 3.26 -10.61 -1.35
N ILE A 79 2.83 -10.24 -0.14
CA ILE A 79 1.66 -9.38 0.06
C ILE A 79 1.90 -8.01 -0.57
N ILE A 80 3.04 -7.40 -0.29
CA ILE A 80 3.37 -6.06 -0.80
C ILE A 80 3.50 -6.07 -2.31
N GLN A 81 4.14 -7.10 -2.87
CA GLN A 81 4.28 -7.21 -4.32
C GLN A 81 2.91 -7.26 -5.00
N LYS A 82 2.01 -8.09 -4.46
CA LYS A 82 0.65 -8.19 -5.01
C LYS A 82 -0.13 -6.89 -4.82
N ALA A 83 -0.04 -6.28 -3.65
CA ALA A 83 -0.72 -5.01 -3.37
C ALA A 83 -0.24 -3.91 -4.31
N ALA A 84 1.07 -3.82 -4.53
CA ALA A 84 1.66 -2.83 -5.43
C ALA A 84 1.22 -3.06 -6.88
N ASN A 85 1.22 -4.30 -7.34
CA ASN A 85 0.77 -4.62 -8.69
C ASN A 85 -0.69 -4.24 -8.90
N ASN A 86 -1.55 -4.55 -7.93
CA ASN A 86 -2.97 -4.20 -8.01
C ASN A 86 -3.18 -2.70 -8.01
N MET A 87 -2.45 -1.98 -7.17
CA MET A 87 -2.54 -0.52 -7.10
C MET A 87 -2.16 0.11 -8.44
N LEU A 88 -1.04 -0.32 -9.00
CA LEU A 88 -0.56 0.24 -10.28
C LEU A 88 -1.51 -0.07 -11.44
N ASP A 89 -2.13 -1.25 -11.42
CA ASP A 89 -3.08 -1.66 -12.45
C ASP A 89 -4.40 -0.87 -12.35
N LYS A 90 -4.89 -0.63 -11.14
CA LYS A 90 -6.22 -0.06 -10.94
C LYS A 90 -6.23 1.46 -10.83
N VAL A 91 -5.17 2.06 -10.32
CA VAL A 91 -5.16 3.50 -10.05
C VAL A 91 -4.60 4.32 -11.20
N CYS A 92 -3.99 3.68 -12.19
CA CYS A 92 -3.37 4.37 -13.34
C CYS A 92 -2.41 5.48 -12.85
N ILE A 93 -1.52 5.09 -11.95
CA ILE A 93 -0.62 6.04 -11.29
C ILE A 93 0.21 6.84 -12.28
N ASP A 94 0.60 6.24 -13.41
CA ASP A 94 1.36 6.95 -14.43
C ASP A 94 0.66 8.24 -14.90
N GLU A 95 -0.66 8.19 -15.06
CA GLU A 95 -1.45 9.37 -15.40
C GLU A 95 -1.54 10.35 -14.23
N LEU A 96 -1.63 9.83 -13.01
CA LEU A 96 -1.78 10.65 -11.82
C LEU A 96 -0.51 11.39 -11.45
N ILE A 97 0.66 10.83 -11.76
CA ILE A 97 1.94 11.47 -11.49
C ILE A 97 2.41 12.39 -12.62
N GLU A 98 1.66 12.45 -13.71
CA GLU A 98 1.94 13.40 -14.78
C GLU A 98 1.90 14.83 -14.22
N GLY A 99 2.93 15.60 -14.50
CA GLY A 99 3.07 16.93 -13.93
C GLY A 99 4.00 17.00 -12.72
N LEU A 100 4.44 15.86 -12.18
CA LEU A 100 5.48 15.85 -11.18
C LEU A 100 6.84 16.15 -11.80
N SER A 101 7.83 16.47 -10.98
CA SER A 101 9.17 16.75 -11.49
C SER A 101 9.72 15.58 -12.30
N LEU A 102 10.49 15.90 -13.34
CA LEU A 102 11.10 14.87 -14.19
C LEU A 102 11.97 13.93 -13.37
N ASP A 103 12.71 14.46 -12.40
CA ASP A 103 13.54 13.65 -11.51
C ASP A 103 12.72 12.61 -10.76
N TYR A 104 11.59 13.02 -10.20
CA TYR A 104 10.71 12.10 -9.48
C TYR A 104 10.13 11.03 -10.40
N LYS A 105 9.69 11.43 -11.60
CA LYS A 105 9.18 10.49 -12.60
C LYS A 105 10.22 9.44 -12.97
N GLN A 106 11.46 9.85 -13.19
CA GLN A 106 12.54 8.93 -13.54
C GLN A 106 12.80 7.94 -12.40
N LYS A 107 12.81 8.41 -11.17
CA LYS A 107 12.98 7.54 -10.01
C LYS A 107 11.82 6.57 -9.87
N TYR A 108 10.60 7.05 -10.10
CA TYR A 108 9.40 6.22 -10.04
C TYR A 108 9.45 5.11 -11.08
N GLU A 109 9.81 5.45 -12.32
CA GLU A 109 9.89 4.49 -13.41
C GLU A 109 10.98 3.44 -13.21
N SER A 110 11.97 3.72 -12.35
CA SER A 110 13.02 2.73 -12.02
C SER A 110 12.52 1.65 -11.06
N VAL A 111 11.37 1.87 -10.42
CA VAL A 111 10.75 0.89 -9.51
C VAL A 111 9.58 0.27 -10.24
N THR A 112 9.75 -0.94 -10.76
CA THR A 112 8.70 -1.59 -11.54
C THR A 112 7.93 -2.59 -10.67
N PRO A 113 6.65 -2.84 -10.99
CA PRO A 113 5.85 -3.79 -10.21
C PRO A 113 6.32 -5.24 -10.34
N ASN A 114 7.15 -5.54 -11.34
CA ASN A 114 7.66 -6.90 -11.56
C ASN A 114 9.00 -7.16 -10.85
N ASP A 115 9.64 -6.10 -10.38
CA ASP A 115 10.86 -6.22 -9.59
C ASP A 115 10.48 -6.34 -8.12
N GLU A 116 11.34 -6.98 -7.34
CA GLU A 116 11.14 -7.00 -5.90
C GLU A 116 11.18 -5.56 -5.39
N LEU A 117 10.16 -5.19 -4.60
CA LEU A 117 10.17 -3.89 -3.97
C LEU A 117 11.33 -3.82 -2.99
N ASP A 118 12.02 -2.69 -3.01
CA ASP A 118 13.16 -2.42 -2.13
C ASP A 118 12.77 -2.74 -0.67
N SER A 119 13.71 -3.34 0.04
CA SER A 119 13.55 -3.63 1.47
C SER A 119 13.16 -2.40 2.28
N LYS A 120 13.55 -1.21 1.82
CA LYS A 120 13.17 0.06 2.44
C LYS A 120 11.65 0.28 2.34
N ALA A 121 11.06 0.05 1.16
CA ALA A 121 9.62 0.19 0.98
C ALA A 121 8.86 -0.81 1.87
N VAL A 122 9.33 -2.05 1.93
CA VAL A 122 8.75 -3.08 2.80
C VAL A 122 8.80 -2.64 4.26
N SER A 123 9.95 -2.13 4.71
CA SER A 123 10.12 -1.68 6.09
C SER A 123 9.20 -0.52 6.43
N ILE A 124 9.11 0.47 5.56
CA ILE A 124 8.23 1.64 5.79
C ILE A 124 6.77 1.19 5.88
N PHE A 125 6.33 0.37 4.94
CA PHE A 125 4.96 -0.13 4.92
C PHE A 125 4.63 -0.91 6.19
N ARG A 126 5.51 -1.82 6.58
CA ARG A 126 5.31 -2.64 7.77
C ARG A 126 5.18 -1.80 9.04
N LEU A 127 6.12 -0.86 9.23
CA LEU A 127 6.13 -0.04 10.44
C LEU A 127 4.93 0.89 10.49
N ASP A 128 4.59 1.52 9.37
CA ASP A 128 3.44 2.44 9.34
C ASP A 128 2.12 1.72 9.56
N LEU A 129 1.94 0.58 8.92
CA LEU A 129 0.72 -0.19 9.06
C LEU A 129 0.56 -0.71 10.49
N TYR A 130 1.64 -1.19 11.08
CA TYR A 130 1.64 -1.64 12.47
C TYR A 130 1.31 -0.50 13.43
N ALA A 131 1.89 0.68 13.21
CA ALA A 131 1.63 1.85 14.04
C ALA A 131 0.17 2.28 13.96
N LYS A 132 -0.43 2.24 12.78
CA LYS A 132 -1.84 2.59 12.61
C LYS A 132 -2.77 1.58 13.26
N ARG A 133 -2.41 0.30 13.23
CA ARG A 133 -3.15 -0.74 13.94
C ARG A 133 -3.14 -0.49 15.44
N LYS A 134 -1.97 -0.12 15.99
CA LYS A 134 -1.85 0.22 17.42
C LYS A 134 -2.71 1.41 17.82
N LYS A 135 -2.90 2.37 16.90
CA LYS A 135 -3.74 3.54 17.15
C LYS A 135 -5.23 3.25 16.93
N GLY A 136 -5.59 2.01 16.57
CA GLY A 136 -6.97 1.64 16.33
C GLY A 136 -7.52 2.07 14.98
N ASN A 137 -6.65 2.47 14.05
CA ASN A 137 -7.07 2.91 12.71
C ASN A 137 -7.35 1.75 11.77
N ILE A 138 -6.99 0.53 12.17
CA ILE A 138 -7.15 -0.67 11.34
C ILE A 138 -7.95 -1.70 12.14
N ILE A 139 -8.91 -2.36 11.46
CA ILE A 139 -9.71 -3.43 12.03
C ILE A 139 -8.83 -4.66 12.23
N GLY A 140 -8.96 -5.30 13.36
CA GLY A 140 -8.23 -6.50 13.70
C GLY A 140 -7.47 -6.36 15.00
#